data_985f92f1e51ab069ce1189365bc6a98e
#
_entry.id   985f92f1e51ab069ce1189365bc6a98e
#
_cell.length_a   1.000
_cell.length_b   1.000
_cell.length_c   1.000
_cell.angle_alpha   90.00
_cell.angle_beta   90.00
_cell.angle_gamma   90.00
#
_symmetry.space_group_name_H-M   'P 1'
#
loop_
_entity.id
_entity.type
_entity.pdbx_description
1 polymer ?
#
loop_
_entity_poly.entity_id
_entity_poly.type
_entity_poly.pdbx_seq_one_letter_code
_entity_poly.pdbx_strand_id
1 'polypeptide(L)'
;RCILSFSGNPVPAYNNQAVSGFLAREFMPGNLSWEPQTPPAGFTLASNLALFVLYAPVVVMLFLGLRSPRTPSMLLLEFFIVLVCSILTSPISWTHYFMLLLIPAAFCMADDDLMGNKTWKYVLLGAALLLISTPVKLTMALFEQTGQELFFSMYFIGGLLLYLFLIAVWIDFRRTANRRSV
;
A
#
# COMPACT_ATOMS: atom_id res chain seq x y z
N ARG A 1 -24.77 -12.69 2.69
CA ARG A 1 -24.79 -12.59 1.21
C ARG A 1 -23.86 -11.50 0.65
N CYS A 2 -23.54 -10.43 1.40
CA CYS A 2 -22.74 -9.31 0.88
C CYS A 2 -21.28 -9.65 0.54
N ILE A 3 -20.61 -10.56 1.26
CA ILE A 3 -19.16 -10.80 1.06
C ILE A 3 -18.88 -11.62 -0.20
N LEU A 4 -19.75 -12.54 -0.58
CA LEU A 4 -19.55 -13.39 -1.76
C LEU A 4 -19.86 -12.68 -3.09
N SER A 5 -20.66 -11.61 -3.06
CA SER A 5 -21.02 -10.87 -4.27
C SER A 5 -19.89 -9.97 -4.81
N PHE A 6 -18.85 -9.69 -3.98
CA PHE A 6 -17.70 -8.86 -4.40
C PHE A 6 -16.53 -9.67 -4.96
N SER A 7 -16.57 -11.02 -4.87
CA SER A 7 -15.48 -11.86 -5.39
C SER A 7 -15.46 -11.81 -6.93
N GLY A 8 -14.40 -11.23 -7.48
CA GLY A 8 -14.13 -11.15 -8.90
C GLY A 8 -14.65 -9.90 -9.62
N ASN A 9 -15.59 -9.15 -9.04
CA ASN A 9 -16.11 -7.93 -9.64
C ASN A 9 -15.54 -6.67 -8.95
N PRO A 10 -14.92 -5.75 -9.68
CA PRO A 10 -14.35 -4.54 -9.09
C PRO A 10 -15.44 -3.56 -8.64
N VAL A 11 -15.12 -2.82 -7.56
CA VAL A 11 -15.94 -1.74 -7.02
C VAL A 11 -15.18 -0.42 -7.25
N PRO A 12 -15.55 0.41 -8.24
CA PRO A 12 -14.82 1.62 -8.60
C PRO A 12 -15.07 2.81 -7.64
N ALA A 13 -15.81 2.61 -6.57
CA ALA A 13 -16.13 3.66 -5.60
C ALA A 13 -14.89 4.49 -5.21
N TYR A 14 -15.07 5.81 -5.10
CA TYR A 14 -13.99 6.78 -4.84
C TYR A 14 -13.21 6.49 -3.55
N ASN A 15 -13.82 5.86 -2.57
CA ASN A 15 -13.19 5.52 -1.29
C ASN A 15 -12.70 4.06 -1.21
N ASN A 16 -12.80 3.27 -2.29
CA ASN A 16 -12.11 2.00 -2.39
C ASN A 16 -10.64 2.24 -2.77
N GLN A 17 -9.76 2.13 -1.80
CA GLN A 17 -8.33 2.41 -1.90
C GLN A 17 -7.47 1.14 -2.06
N ALA A 18 -8.08 0.02 -2.43
CA ALA A 18 -7.37 -1.19 -2.84
C ALA A 18 -6.83 -1.03 -4.27
N VAL A 19 -5.87 -1.88 -4.65
CA VAL A 19 -5.38 -1.96 -6.04
C VAL A 19 -6.51 -2.23 -7.03
N SER A 20 -7.50 -3.05 -6.64
CA SER A 20 -8.69 -3.32 -7.45
C SER A 20 -9.55 -2.08 -7.67
N GLY A 21 -9.74 -1.25 -6.64
CA GLY A 21 -10.49 0.01 -6.73
C GLY A 21 -9.76 1.05 -7.58
N PHE A 22 -8.44 1.17 -7.41
CA PHE A 22 -7.60 2.02 -8.26
C PHE A 22 -7.72 1.63 -9.72
N LEU A 23 -7.43 0.36 -10.05
CA LEU A 23 -7.54 -0.12 -11.43
C LEU A 23 -8.95 -0.02 -11.99
N ALA A 24 -9.99 -0.21 -11.15
CA ALA A 24 -11.37 -0.06 -11.61
C ALA A 24 -11.66 1.36 -12.11
N ARG A 25 -11.18 2.39 -11.42
CA ARG A 25 -11.31 3.78 -11.88
C ARG A 25 -10.53 4.06 -13.16
N GLU A 26 -9.32 3.51 -13.30
CA GLU A 26 -8.50 3.67 -14.52
C GLU A 26 -9.12 2.97 -15.74
N PHE A 27 -9.76 1.81 -15.55
CA PHE A 27 -10.37 1.04 -16.63
C PHE A 27 -11.83 1.45 -16.94
N MET A 28 -12.48 2.15 -16.01
CA MET A 28 -13.88 2.58 -16.12
C MET A 28 -14.02 4.05 -15.70
N PRO A 29 -13.36 5.00 -16.40
CA PRO A 29 -13.35 6.40 -16.03
C PRO A 29 -14.79 6.97 -15.98
N GLY A 30 -15.06 7.80 -15.00
CA GLY A 30 -16.38 8.36 -14.70
C GLY A 30 -17.31 7.42 -13.93
N ASN A 31 -16.94 6.16 -13.72
CA ASN A 31 -17.75 5.22 -12.95
C ASN A 31 -17.27 5.17 -11.50
N LEU A 32 -18.00 5.82 -10.59
CA LEU A 32 -17.72 5.82 -9.15
C LEU A 32 -18.77 5.02 -8.36
N SER A 33 -19.35 3.99 -9.01
CA SER A 33 -20.39 3.14 -8.41
C SER A 33 -19.88 2.40 -7.16
N TRP A 34 -20.76 2.29 -6.18
CA TRP A 34 -20.57 1.45 -4.99
C TRP A 34 -20.94 -0.01 -5.20
N GLU A 35 -21.52 -0.31 -6.35
CA GLU A 35 -21.89 -1.66 -6.71
C GLU A 35 -20.77 -2.33 -7.49
N PRO A 36 -20.60 -3.67 -7.34
CA PRO A 36 -19.67 -4.44 -8.14
C PRO A 36 -20.00 -4.31 -9.63
N GLN A 37 -18.99 -4.02 -10.43
CA GLN A 37 -19.12 -3.83 -11.88
C GLN A 37 -18.56 -5.04 -12.63
N THR A 38 -19.12 -5.31 -13.81
CA THR A 38 -18.53 -6.31 -14.72
C THR A 38 -17.16 -5.82 -15.18
N PRO A 39 -16.08 -6.60 -14.96
CA PRO A 39 -14.74 -6.16 -15.31
C PRO A 39 -14.60 -5.98 -16.82
N PRO A 40 -14.07 -4.84 -17.31
CA PRO A 40 -13.80 -4.62 -18.70
C PRO A 40 -12.64 -5.50 -19.21
N ALA A 41 -12.50 -5.58 -20.52
CA ALA A 41 -11.40 -6.33 -21.15
C ALA A 41 -10.03 -5.83 -20.63
N GLY A 42 -9.14 -6.76 -20.28
CA GLY A 42 -7.80 -6.46 -19.75
C GLY A 42 -7.73 -6.18 -18.25
N PHE A 43 -8.83 -5.84 -17.58
CA PHE A 43 -8.84 -5.56 -16.14
C PHE A 43 -8.28 -6.72 -15.31
N THR A 44 -8.75 -7.94 -15.58
CA THR A 44 -8.32 -9.13 -14.83
C THR A 44 -6.81 -9.38 -14.97
N LEU A 45 -6.27 -9.20 -16.17
CA LEU A 45 -4.82 -9.31 -16.40
C LEU A 45 -4.05 -8.24 -15.63
N ALA A 46 -4.47 -6.98 -15.74
CA ALA A 46 -3.83 -5.87 -15.03
C ALA A 46 -3.88 -6.07 -13.50
N SER A 47 -5.02 -6.51 -12.97
CA SER A 47 -5.20 -6.80 -11.55
C SER A 47 -4.29 -7.94 -11.09
N ASN A 48 -4.21 -9.05 -11.82
CA ASN A 48 -3.35 -10.16 -11.48
C ASN A 48 -1.86 -9.79 -11.53
N LEU A 49 -1.45 -8.99 -12.53
CA LEU A 49 -0.08 -8.49 -12.61
C LEU A 49 0.25 -7.55 -11.44
N ALA A 50 -0.66 -6.65 -11.08
CA ALA A 50 -0.47 -5.76 -9.94
C ALA A 50 -0.37 -6.54 -8.63
N LEU A 51 -1.23 -7.52 -8.41
CA LEU A 51 -1.17 -8.42 -7.25
C LEU A 51 0.15 -9.19 -7.21
N PHE A 52 0.59 -9.74 -8.34
CA PHE A 52 1.87 -10.43 -8.43
C PHE A 52 3.03 -9.51 -8.03
N VAL A 53 3.06 -8.28 -8.54
CA VAL A 53 4.10 -7.28 -8.20
C VAL A 53 4.08 -6.93 -6.71
N LEU A 54 2.90 -6.82 -6.10
CA LEU A 54 2.78 -6.52 -4.68
C LEU A 54 3.15 -7.71 -3.78
N TYR A 55 2.79 -8.93 -4.16
CA TYR A 55 3.14 -10.12 -3.36
C TYR A 55 4.58 -10.60 -3.54
N ALA A 56 5.22 -10.37 -4.69
CA ALA A 56 6.57 -10.84 -4.96
C ALA A 56 7.59 -10.42 -3.89
N PRO A 57 7.66 -9.14 -3.44
CA PRO A 57 8.57 -8.75 -2.36
C PRO A 57 8.29 -9.48 -1.04
N VAL A 58 7.01 -9.72 -0.70
CA VAL A 58 6.62 -10.46 0.52
C VAL A 58 7.14 -11.89 0.45
N VAL A 59 6.95 -12.57 -0.67
CA VAL A 59 7.44 -13.94 -0.87
C VAL A 59 8.97 -13.99 -0.75
N VAL A 60 9.67 -13.08 -1.43
CA VAL A 60 11.14 -12.98 -1.34
C VAL A 60 11.59 -12.72 0.10
N MET A 61 10.93 -11.81 0.81
CA MET A 61 11.21 -11.49 2.21
C MET A 61 11.05 -12.72 3.11
N LEU A 62 9.98 -13.48 2.95
CA LEU A 62 9.73 -14.70 3.73
C LEU A 62 10.82 -15.76 3.46
N PHE A 63 11.15 -16.02 2.20
CA PHE A 63 12.20 -16.96 1.83
C PHE A 63 13.58 -16.59 2.41
N LEU A 64 13.94 -15.32 2.31
CA LEU A 64 15.20 -14.82 2.84
C LEU A 64 15.20 -14.83 4.37
N GLY A 65 14.05 -14.56 4.99
CA GLY A 65 13.89 -14.57 6.44
C GLY A 65 14.06 -15.97 7.06
N LEU A 66 13.69 -17.04 6.36
CA LEU A 66 13.90 -18.42 6.83
C LEU A 66 15.38 -18.81 6.96
N ARG A 67 16.28 -18.09 6.29
CA ARG A 67 17.70 -18.40 6.17
C ARG A 67 18.61 -17.56 7.07
N SER A 68 18.07 -16.64 7.85
CA SER A 68 18.87 -15.68 8.65
C SER A 68 18.25 -15.45 10.01
N PRO A 69 19.08 -15.24 11.07
CA PRO A 69 18.59 -14.82 12.38
C PRO A 69 17.81 -13.50 12.24
N ARG A 70 16.72 -13.37 12.99
CA ARG A 70 15.85 -12.19 12.98
C ARG A 70 15.90 -11.49 14.32
N THR A 71 16.11 -10.19 14.30
CA THR A 71 15.89 -9.34 15.48
C THR A 71 14.39 -9.06 15.66
N PRO A 72 13.93 -8.69 16.88
CA PRO A 72 12.54 -8.28 17.11
C PRO A 72 12.08 -7.14 16.16
N SER A 73 12.92 -6.12 15.96
CA SER A 73 12.62 -5.01 15.02
C SER A 73 12.43 -5.51 13.58
N MET A 74 13.23 -6.50 13.17
CA MET A 74 13.11 -7.08 11.83
C MET A 74 11.80 -7.87 11.66
N LEU A 75 11.40 -8.66 12.67
CA LEU A 75 10.14 -9.39 12.65
C LEU A 75 8.94 -8.46 12.61
N LEU A 76 8.96 -7.38 13.39
CA LEU A 76 7.90 -6.37 13.34
C LEU A 76 7.84 -5.65 12.00
N LEU A 77 8.99 -5.31 11.41
CA LEU A 77 9.05 -4.70 10.08
C LEU A 77 8.48 -5.63 9.00
N GLU A 78 8.83 -6.92 9.04
CA GLU A 78 8.27 -7.95 8.15
C GLU A 78 6.76 -8.08 8.32
N PHE A 79 6.25 -8.09 9.56
CA PHE A 79 4.83 -8.09 9.85
C PHE A 79 4.12 -6.86 9.26
N PHE A 80 4.71 -5.66 9.40
CA PHE A 80 4.12 -4.44 8.85
C PHE A 80 4.13 -4.41 7.32
N ILE A 81 5.15 -4.97 6.66
CA ILE A 81 5.16 -5.13 5.21
C ILE A 81 3.97 -6.00 4.76
N VAL A 82 3.73 -7.13 5.45
CA VAL A 82 2.59 -8.00 5.17
C VAL A 82 1.26 -7.28 5.44
N LEU A 83 1.14 -6.55 6.54
CA LEU A 83 -0.05 -5.79 6.89
C LEU A 83 -0.40 -4.76 5.80
N VAL A 84 0.57 -3.94 5.39
CA VAL A 84 0.35 -2.92 4.33
C VAL A 84 -0.01 -3.59 3.01
N CYS A 85 0.71 -4.65 2.63
CA CYS A 85 0.38 -5.44 1.43
C CYS A 85 -1.06 -5.95 1.48
N SER A 86 -1.50 -6.50 2.62
CA SER A 86 -2.86 -7.01 2.79
C SER A 86 -3.93 -5.93 2.64
N ILE A 87 -3.68 -4.72 3.14
CA ILE A 87 -4.61 -3.58 2.97
C ILE A 87 -4.68 -3.16 1.49
N LEU A 88 -3.55 -3.08 0.81
CA LEU A 88 -3.49 -2.69 -0.61
C LEU A 88 -4.11 -3.73 -1.54
N THR A 89 -4.01 -5.02 -1.21
CA THR A 89 -4.49 -6.13 -2.05
C THR A 89 -5.86 -6.67 -1.66
N SER A 90 -6.46 -6.13 -0.61
CA SER A 90 -7.84 -6.45 -0.23
C SER A 90 -8.78 -6.24 -1.42
N PRO A 91 -9.83 -7.06 -1.61
CA PRO A 91 -10.84 -6.81 -2.64
C PRO A 91 -11.51 -5.43 -2.50
N ILE A 92 -11.67 -4.98 -1.27
CA ILE A 92 -12.18 -3.65 -0.93
C ILE A 92 -11.37 -3.13 0.26
N SER A 93 -10.80 -1.96 0.11
CA SER A 93 -10.08 -1.27 1.18
C SER A 93 -10.58 0.16 1.31
N TRP A 94 -11.43 0.39 2.31
CA TRP A 94 -11.97 1.71 2.58
C TRP A 94 -10.93 2.65 3.18
N THR A 95 -11.07 3.93 2.96
CA THR A 95 -10.15 4.97 3.46
C THR A 95 -9.85 4.87 4.95
N HIS A 96 -10.82 4.44 5.78
CA HIS A 96 -10.60 4.28 7.22
C HIS A 96 -9.64 3.13 7.59
N TYR A 97 -9.44 2.12 6.73
CA TYR A 97 -8.43 1.07 6.96
C TYR A 97 -7.01 1.65 6.90
N PHE A 98 -6.82 2.76 6.19
CA PHE A 98 -5.52 3.43 6.08
C PHE A 98 -5.05 4.07 7.39
N MET A 99 -5.94 4.23 8.38
CA MET A 99 -5.55 4.61 9.74
C MET A 99 -4.61 3.55 10.38
N LEU A 100 -4.74 2.28 10.01
CA LEU A 100 -3.84 1.22 10.47
C LEU A 100 -2.39 1.42 9.96
N LEU A 101 -2.21 2.14 8.86
CA LEU A 101 -0.88 2.44 8.31
C LEU A 101 -0.07 3.43 9.16
N LEU A 102 -0.72 4.13 10.10
CA LEU A 102 -0.02 4.97 11.07
C LEU A 102 0.82 4.14 12.04
N ILE A 103 0.44 2.89 12.31
CA ILE A 103 1.18 2.00 13.23
C ILE A 103 2.58 1.67 12.68
N PRO A 104 2.75 1.13 11.44
CA PRO A 104 4.07 0.91 10.88
C PRO A 104 4.89 2.19 10.70
N ALA A 105 4.24 3.32 10.40
CA ALA A 105 4.92 4.60 10.29
C ALA A 105 5.49 5.05 11.65
N ALA A 106 4.68 5.00 12.71
CA ALA A 106 5.09 5.34 14.06
C ALA A 106 6.21 4.40 14.57
N PHE A 107 6.10 3.10 14.28
CA PHE A 107 7.14 2.12 14.61
C PHE A 107 8.47 2.48 13.95
N CYS A 108 8.50 2.77 12.65
CA CYS A 108 9.72 3.18 11.97
C CYS A 108 10.30 4.46 12.56
N MET A 109 9.47 5.43 12.91
CA MET A 109 9.93 6.69 13.52
C MET A 109 10.50 6.51 14.94
N ALA A 110 10.04 5.51 15.68
CA ALA A 110 10.48 5.22 17.04
C ALA A 110 11.75 4.35 17.10
N ASP A 111 12.16 3.72 16.00
CA ASP A 111 13.32 2.83 15.93
C ASP A 111 14.47 3.48 15.16
N ASP A 112 15.44 4.03 15.89
CA ASP A 112 16.60 4.71 15.33
C ASP A 112 17.49 3.79 14.48
N ASP A 113 17.53 2.49 14.78
CA ASP A 113 18.30 1.50 13.99
C ASP A 113 17.66 1.30 12.60
N LEU A 114 16.34 1.40 12.50
CA LEU A 114 15.63 1.32 11.23
C LEU A 114 15.79 2.61 10.41
N MET A 115 15.62 3.77 11.04
CA MET A 115 15.67 5.06 10.33
C MET A 115 17.11 5.50 10.05
N GLY A 116 17.97 5.45 11.06
CA GLY A 116 19.34 5.99 10.96
C GLY A 116 19.34 7.45 10.48
N ASN A 117 20.51 7.96 10.09
CA ASN A 117 20.67 9.35 9.61
C ASN A 117 20.42 9.50 8.10
N LYS A 118 19.52 8.70 7.50
CA LYS A 118 19.29 8.74 6.05
C LYS A 118 18.10 9.63 5.70
N THR A 119 18.35 10.83 5.23
CA THR A 119 17.33 11.83 4.84
C THR A 119 16.23 11.25 3.94
N TRP A 120 16.59 10.39 2.97
CA TRP A 120 15.60 9.81 2.06
C TRP A 120 14.49 9.02 2.77
N LYS A 121 14.79 8.39 3.93
CA LYS A 121 13.79 7.64 4.71
C LYS A 121 12.72 8.57 5.28
N TYR A 122 13.15 9.71 5.83
CA TYR A 122 12.22 10.72 6.35
C TYR A 122 11.39 11.37 5.24
N VAL A 123 12.00 11.63 4.08
CA VAL A 123 11.31 12.23 2.93
C VAL A 123 10.23 11.28 2.40
N LEU A 124 10.56 9.99 2.18
CA LEU A 124 9.59 9.01 1.67
C LEU A 124 8.47 8.75 2.67
N LEU A 125 8.80 8.60 3.96
CA LEU A 125 7.81 8.40 5.00
C LEU A 125 6.89 9.62 5.13
N GLY A 126 7.46 10.82 5.14
CA GLY A 126 6.69 12.08 5.18
C GLY A 126 5.75 12.22 3.97
N ALA A 127 6.23 11.92 2.76
CA ALA A 127 5.41 11.94 1.56
C ALA A 127 4.26 10.91 1.62
N ALA A 128 4.55 9.69 2.09
CA ALA A 128 3.51 8.66 2.27
C ALA A 128 2.44 9.11 3.26
N LEU A 129 2.85 9.63 4.42
CA LEU A 129 1.94 10.11 5.46
C LEU A 129 1.12 11.31 4.98
N LEU A 130 1.72 12.24 4.23
CA LEU A 130 1.00 13.38 3.65
C LEU A 130 -0.15 12.91 2.74
N LEU A 131 0.11 11.94 1.87
CA LEU A 131 -0.90 11.39 0.97
C LEU A 131 -1.99 10.61 1.72
N ILE A 132 -1.62 9.78 2.70
CA ILE A 132 -2.57 9.02 3.53
C ILE A 132 -3.43 9.96 4.39
N SER A 133 -2.90 11.10 4.81
CA SER A 133 -3.61 12.08 5.65
C SER A 133 -4.42 13.09 4.86
N THR A 134 -4.46 13.00 3.53
CA THR A 134 -5.18 13.96 2.69
C THR A 134 -6.68 13.94 3.01
N PRO A 135 -7.29 15.07 3.42
CA PRO A 135 -8.73 15.10 3.72
C PRO A 135 -9.57 14.76 2.49
N VAL A 136 -10.58 13.90 2.64
CA VAL A 136 -11.50 13.52 1.54
C VAL A 136 -12.15 14.75 0.88
N LYS A 137 -12.45 15.78 1.67
CA LYS A 137 -12.99 17.05 1.14
C LYS A 137 -12.03 17.74 0.18
N LEU A 138 -10.72 17.66 0.44
CA LEU A 138 -9.70 18.21 -0.45
C LEU A 138 -9.60 17.42 -1.75
N THR A 139 -9.64 16.08 -1.68
CA THR A 139 -9.61 15.23 -2.88
C THR A 139 -10.84 15.46 -3.76
N MET A 140 -12.02 15.65 -3.15
CA MET A 140 -13.24 16.01 -3.87
C MET A 140 -13.13 17.40 -4.54
N ALA A 141 -12.66 18.41 -3.81
CA ALA A 141 -12.47 19.75 -4.37
C ALA A 141 -11.48 19.77 -5.54
N LEU A 142 -10.39 19.02 -5.45
CA LEU A 142 -9.40 18.88 -6.53
C LEU A 142 -10.01 18.17 -7.74
N PHE A 143 -10.81 17.12 -7.52
CA PHE A 143 -11.53 16.44 -8.61
C PHE A 143 -12.53 17.38 -9.31
N GLU A 144 -13.34 18.14 -8.55
CA GLU A 144 -14.29 19.11 -9.11
C GLU A 144 -13.60 20.18 -9.97
N GLN A 145 -12.40 20.61 -9.57
CA GLN A 145 -11.63 21.62 -10.31
C GLN A 145 -10.92 21.07 -11.55
N THR A 146 -10.47 19.83 -11.52
CA THR A 146 -9.58 19.28 -12.55
C THR A 146 -10.20 18.18 -13.40
N GLY A 147 -11.27 17.54 -12.91
CA GLY A 147 -11.88 16.35 -13.50
C GLY A 147 -11.02 15.08 -13.40
N GLN A 148 -9.91 15.12 -12.65
CA GLN A 148 -8.98 13.98 -12.57
C GLN A 148 -9.30 13.04 -11.41
N GLU A 149 -9.69 11.82 -11.72
CA GLU A 149 -10.04 10.78 -10.74
C GLU A 149 -8.83 10.29 -9.92
N LEU A 150 -7.60 10.60 -10.36
CA LEU A 150 -6.38 10.28 -9.63
C LEU A 150 -6.39 10.82 -8.20
N PHE A 151 -7.04 11.98 -7.96
CA PHE A 151 -7.17 12.54 -6.62
C PHE A 151 -7.93 11.64 -5.65
N PHE A 152 -8.84 10.81 -6.13
CA PHE A 152 -9.50 9.80 -5.30
C PHE A 152 -8.57 8.64 -4.89
N SER A 153 -7.43 8.50 -5.54
CA SER A 153 -6.47 7.43 -5.29
C SER A 153 -5.30 7.83 -4.37
N MET A 154 -5.36 9.01 -3.75
CA MET A 154 -4.29 9.55 -2.89
C MET A 154 -3.92 8.58 -1.74
N TYR A 155 -4.90 7.98 -1.09
CA TYR A 155 -4.67 7.01 -0.02
C TYR A 155 -3.97 5.75 -0.55
N PHE A 156 -4.41 5.22 -1.70
CA PHE A 156 -3.75 4.09 -2.35
C PHE A 156 -2.29 4.40 -2.69
N ILE A 157 -2.05 5.57 -3.31
CA ILE A 157 -0.69 6.01 -3.68
C ILE A 157 0.17 6.18 -2.43
N GLY A 158 -0.36 6.78 -1.38
CA GLY A 158 0.32 6.93 -0.09
C GLY A 158 0.63 5.59 0.56
N GLY A 159 -0.32 4.66 0.56
CA GLY A 159 -0.13 3.29 1.05
C GLY A 159 0.91 2.51 0.24
N LEU A 160 0.91 2.65 -1.09
CA LEU A 160 1.90 2.06 -1.97
C LEU A 160 3.30 2.64 -1.69
N LEU A 161 3.40 3.95 -1.50
CA LEU A 161 4.66 4.61 -1.15
C LEU A 161 5.19 4.14 0.21
N LEU A 162 4.30 3.99 1.21
CA LEU A 162 4.65 3.40 2.50
C LEU A 162 5.13 1.95 2.36
N TYR A 163 4.46 1.15 1.54
CA TYR A 163 4.86 -0.23 1.26
C TYR A 163 6.28 -0.31 0.69
N LEU A 164 6.56 0.49 -0.34
CA LEU A 164 7.89 0.57 -0.95
C LEU A 164 8.95 1.09 0.02
N PHE A 165 8.60 2.06 0.86
CA PHE A 165 9.45 2.55 1.92
C PHE A 165 9.83 1.44 2.90
N LEU A 166 8.86 0.65 3.41
CA LEU A 166 9.12 -0.44 4.35
C LEU A 166 10.02 -1.53 3.75
N ILE A 167 9.81 -1.87 2.47
CA ILE A 167 10.69 -2.80 1.74
C ILE A 167 12.11 -2.25 1.64
N ALA A 168 12.25 -0.98 1.29
CA ALA A 168 13.56 -0.34 1.18
C ALA A 168 14.30 -0.28 2.53
N VAL A 169 13.58 0.00 3.63
CA VAL A 169 14.13 -0.05 5.00
C VAL A 169 14.55 -1.48 5.35
N TRP A 170 13.74 -2.48 5.03
CA TRP A 170 14.06 -3.89 5.28
C TRP A 170 15.33 -4.34 4.53
N ILE A 171 15.49 -3.97 3.25
CA ILE A 171 16.69 -4.26 2.47
C ILE A 171 17.92 -3.58 3.09
N ASP A 172 17.79 -2.32 3.46
CA ASP A 172 18.87 -1.54 4.06
C ASP A 172 19.31 -2.11 5.41
N PHE A 173 18.36 -2.45 6.27
CA PHE A 173 18.60 -3.05 7.57
C PHE A 173 19.34 -4.40 7.45
N ARG A 174 18.89 -5.27 6.53
CA ARG A 174 19.59 -6.55 6.26
C ARG A 174 21.01 -6.37 5.78
N ARG A 175 21.25 -5.43 4.87
CA ARG A 175 22.61 -5.15 4.38
C ARG A 175 23.55 -4.68 5.49
N THR A 176 23.04 -3.88 6.41
CA THR A 176 23.80 -3.37 7.56
C THR A 176 24.11 -4.48 8.57
N ALA A 177 23.12 -5.35 8.87
CA ALA A 177 23.31 -6.50 9.76
C ALA A 177 24.37 -7.47 9.24
N ASN A 178 24.35 -7.80 7.95
CA ASN A 178 25.32 -8.69 7.33
C ASN A 178 26.76 -8.11 7.35
N ARG A 179 26.92 -6.79 7.31
CA ARG A 179 28.24 -6.14 7.40
C ARG A 179 28.84 -6.15 8.81
N ARG A 180 28.00 -6.25 9.85
CA ARG A 180 28.46 -6.31 11.27
C ARG A 180 28.86 -7.72 11.70
N SER A 181 28.50 -8.75 10.93
CA SER A 181 28.80 -10.16 11.21
C SER A 181 30.08 -10.68 10.54
N VAL A 182 30.73 -9.85 9.73
CA VAL A 182 32.05 -10.10 9.09
C VAL A 182 33.10 -9.26 9.79
#